data_c31a44589e7cf41fecee53f235ca82a1
#
_entry.id   c31a44589e7cf41fecee53f235ca82a1
#
_cell.length_a   1.000
_cell.length_b   1.000
_cell.length_c   1.000
_cell.angle_alpha   90.00
_cell.angle_beta   90.00
_cell.angle_gamma   90.00
#
_symmetry.space_group_name_H-M   'P 1'
#
loop_
_entity.id
_entity.type
_entity.pdbx_description
1 polymer ?
#
loop_
_entity_poly.entity_id
_entity_poly.type
_entity_poly.pdbx_seq_one_letter_code
_entity_poly.pdbx_strand_id
1 'polypeptide(L)'
;MPRSATTGPVVPPVTADDVALAVRLAAELLRGAPEAGWGGKAGSLSWDCWETAEHLANDLLYYAVQLGPQTPPLDTHVPIALSRRRPDGPTVFIHADRDAGPAGLVQVLEACGALLVAMVRTTPSHVRAHHAAGVADPEGFAALALQETLVHMHDLAEGLGLAWTPPSDLCSRVLARLFPEAPDGADPWPTLLWATGRAALPGRPRLITWRSDSTARS
;
A
#
# COMPACT_ATOMS: atom_id res chain seq x y z
N MET A 1 28.79 -34.02 -5.51
CA MET A 1 27.68 -33.96 -4.53
C MET A 1 26.81 -32.81 -4.91
N PRO A 2 25.56 -32.99 -5.39
CA PRO A 2 24.65 -31.88 -5.64
C PRO A 2 24.26 -31.25 -4.30
N ARG A 3 24.34 -29.92 -4.20
CA ARG A 3 23.87 -29.18 -3.04
C ARG A 3 22.35 -29.31 -3.01
N SER A 4 21.81 -29.88 -1.96
CA SER A 4 20.38 -29.81 -1.65
C SER A 4 19.97 -28.33 -1.57
N ALA A 5 19.17 -27.88 -2.50
CA ALA A 5 18.47 -26.62 -2.38
C ALA A 5 17.50 -26.73 -1.21
N THR A 6 17.83 -26.10 -0.10
CA THR A 6 16.90 -25.94 1.02
C THR A 6 15.82 -24.97 0.51
N THR A 7 14.68 -25.50 0.09
CA THR A 7 13.49 -24.70 -0.18
C THR A 7 13.10 -24.06 1.15
N GLY A 8 13.30 -22.76 1.26
CA GLY A 8 12.78 -21.97 2.38
C GLY A 8 11.25 -22.11 2.47
N PRO A 9 10.64 -21.75 3.61
CA PRO A 9 9.18 -21.84 3.76
C PRO A 9 8.51 -21.04 2.64
N VAL A 10 7.55 -21.69 1.94
CA VAL A 10 6.76 -21.04 0.88
C VAL A 10 5.89 -19.96 1.54
N VAL A 11 6.13 -18.70 1.19
CA VAL A 11 5.31 -17.58 1.65
C VAL A 11 3.96 -17.64 0.92
N PRO A 12 2.83 -17.67 1.65
CA PRO A 12 1.51 -17.69 1.03
C PRO A 12 1.24 -16.43 0.19
N PRO A 13 0.36 -16.51 -0.83
CA PRO A 13 -0.04 -15.36 -1.62
C PRO A 13 -0.76 -14.30 -0.78
N VAL A 14 -0.77 -13.06 -1.27
CA VAL A 14 -1.53 -11.96 -0.64
C VAL A 14 -3.01 -12.14 -0.94
N THR A 15 -3.85 -11.94 0.07
CA THR A 15 -5.30 -12.15 -0.02
C THR A 15 -6.08 -10.85 0.26
N ALA A 16 -7.36 -10.85 -0.10
CA ALA A 16 -8.27 -9.78 0.29
C ALA A 16 -8.41 -9.63 1.82
N ASP A 17 -8.24 -10.73 2.56
CA ASP A 17 -8.30 -10.71 4.04
C ASP A 17 -7.07 -10.02 4.65
N ASP A 18 -5.91 -10.11 4.01
CA ASP A 18 -4.71 -9.38 4.41
C ASP A 18 -4.90 -7.86 4.24
N VAL A 19 -5.52 -7.44 3.12
CA VAL A 19 -5.87 -6.04 2.89
C VAL A 19 -6.89 -5.57 3.93
N ALA A 20 -7.94 -6.35 4.19
CA ALA A 20 -8.95 -6.03 5.20
C ALA A 20 -8.33 -5.88 6.60
N LEU A 21 -7.39 -6.76 6.97
CA LEU A 21 -6.66 -6.69 8.22
C LEU A 21 -5.80 -5.42 8.32
N ALA A 22 -5.02 -5.12 7.28
CA ALA A 22 -4.16 -3.95 7.27
C ALA A 22 -4.95 -2.64 7.38
N VAL A 23 -6.03 -2.50 6.60
CA VAL A 23 -6.91 -1.31 6.65
C VAL A 23 -7.57 -1.17 8.02
N ARG A 24 -8.02 -2.27 8.62
CA ARG A 24 -8.60 -2.24 9.97
C ARG A 24 -7.58 -1.77 11.01
N LEU A 25 -6.37 -2.33 11.01
CA LEU A 25 -5.30 -1.92 11.93
C LEU A 25 -4.91 -0.45 11.74
N ALA A 26 -4.84 0.02 10.48
CA ALA A 26 -4.60 1.42 10.15
C ALA A 26 -5.70 2.32 10.72
N ALA A 27 -6.96 2.00 10.45
CA ALA A 27 -8.10 2.78 10.93
C ALA A 27 -8.20 2.80 12.46
N GLU A 28 -7.96 1.67 13.13
CA GLU A 28 -7.92 1.58 14.60
C GLU A 28 -6.86 2.51 15.20
N LEU A 29 -5.65 2.51 14.63
CA LEU A 29 -4.57 3.38 15.09
C LEU A 29 -4.86 4.86 14.83
N LEU A 30 -5.33 5.20 13.64
CA LEU A 30 -5.62 6.59 13.24
C LEU A 30 -6.78 7.21 14.04
N ARG A 31 -7.77 6.43 14.49
CA ARG A 31 -8.81 6.90 15.39
C ARG A 31 -8.28 7.35 16.75
N GLY A 32 -7.16 6.80 17.19
CA GLY A 32 -6.47 7.20 18.40
C GLY A 32 -5.52 8.38 18.20
N ALA A 33 -5.34 8.87 16.97
CA ALA A 33 -4.45 9.98 16.67
C ALA A 33 -4.97 11.30 17.26
N PRO A 34 -4.10 12.19 17.74
CA PRO A 34 -4.52 13.51 18.19
C PRO A 34 -5.13 14.29 17.03
N GLU A 35 -6.16 15.10 17.31
CA GLU A 35 -6.78 15.99 16.30
C GLU A 35 -5.78 16.99 15.74
N ALA A 36 -4.84 17.45 16.56
CA ALA A 36 -3.73 18.28 16.13
C ALA A 36 -2.63 17.43 15.49
N GLY A 37 -1.98 17.97 14.45
CA GLY A 37 -0.85 17.31 13.80
C GLY A 37 -1.11 16.81 12.38
N TRP A 38 -2.36 16.70 11.96
CA TRP A 38 -2.71 16.23 10.61
C TRP A 38 -2.22 17.14 9.47
N GLY A 39 -1.97 18.42 9.75
CA GLY A 39 -1.27 19.33 8.83
C GLY A 39 0.26 19.28 8.95
N GLY A 40 0.79 18.45 9.85
CA GLY A 40 2.23 18.20 9.99
C GLY A 40 2.74 17.23 8.94
N LYS A 41 4.05 17.30 8.69
CA LYS A 41 4.70 16.45 7.68
C LYS A 41 4.61 14.96 8.04
N ALA A 42 4.24 14.11 7.07
CA ALA A 42 4.21 12.67 7.23
C ALA A 42 5.61 12.08 7.00
N GLY A 43 6.31 11.74 8.05
CA GLY A 43 7.65 11.14 8.00
C GLY A 43 8.61 11.89 7.06
N SER A 44 9.20 11.19 6.12
CA SER A 44 10.15 11.76 5.14
C SER A 44 9.48 12.33 3.89
N LEU A 45 8.14 12.25 3.76
CA LEU A 45 7.41 12.74 2.58
C LEU A 45 7.37 14.28 2.52
N SER A 46 7.09 14.82 1.35
CA SER A 46 6.78 16.26 1.16
C SER A 46 5.32 16.58 1.48
N TRP A 47 4.51 15.57 1.77
CA TRP A 47 3.08 15.66 2.06
C TRP A 47 2.84 15.78 3.56
N ASP A 48 1.71 16.38 3.92
CA ASP A 48 1.23 16.35 5.29
C ASP A 48 0.50 15.04 5.62
N CYS A 49 0.18 14.82 6.90
CA CYS A 49 -0.49 13.59 7.31
C CYS A 49 -1.89 13.45 6.72
N TRP A 50 -2.62 14.57 6.55
CA TRP A 50 -3.92 14.53 5.88
C TRP A 50 -3.78 14.07 4.43
N GLU A 51 -2.89 14.72 3.68
CA GLU A 51 -2.63 14.40 2.28
C GLU A 51 -2.18 12.95 2.10
N THR A 52 -1.35 12.45 3.03
CA THR A 52 -0.87 11.06 2.98
C THR A 52 -1.99 10.05 3.23
N ALA A 53 -2.86 10.29 4.20
CA ALA A 53 -4.01 9.42 4.46
C ALA A 53 -5.06 9.51 3.34
N GLU A 54 -5.28 10.69 2.78
CA GLU A 54 -6.16 10.90 1.61
C GLU A 54 -5.60 10.17 0.38
N HIS A 55 -4.29 10.22 0.15
CA HIS A 55 -3.60 9.48 -0.91
C HIS A 55 -3.73 7.97 -0.72
N LEU A 56 -3.52 7.46 0.49
CA LEU A 56 -3.72 6.03 0.79
C LEU A 56 -5.15 5.59 0.47
N ALA A 57 -6.16 6.35 0.91
CA ALA A 57 -7.56 6.04 0.59
C ALA A 57 -7.82 6.06 -0.91
N ASN A 58 -7.23 7.04 -1.62
CA ASN A 58 -7.30 7.14 -3.07
C ASN A 58 -6.72 5.93 -3.77
N ASP A 59 -5.54 5.43 -3.34
CA ASP A 59 -4.90 4.27 -3.98
C ASP A 59 -5.72 3.01 -3.82
N LEU A 60 -6.28 2.77 -2.62
CA LEU A 60 -7.18 1.64 -2.40
C LEU A 60 -8.39 1.68 -3.34
N LEU A 61 -9.02 2.85 -3.48
CA LEU A 61 -10.16 2.99 -4.39
C LEU A 61 -9.72 2.89 -5.85
N TYR A 62 -8.56 3.44 -6.20
CA TYR A 62 -8.05 3.40 -7.56
C TYR A 62 -7.77 1.98 -8.04
N TYR A 63 -7.21 1.14 -7.17
CA TYR A 63 -7.00 -0.29 -7.46
C TYR A 63 -8.33 -1.04 -7.63
N ALA A 64 -9.34 -0.71 -6.81
CA ALA A 64 -10.69 -1.26 -7.01
C ALA A 64 -11.27 -0.86 -8.36
N VAL A 65 -11.11 0.40 -8.75
CA VAL A 65 -11.59 0.93 -10.04
C VAL A 65 -10.86 0.27 -11.22
N GLN A 66 -9.54 0.00 -11.11
CA GLN A 66 -8.79 -0.67 -12.18
C GLN A 66 -9.31 -2.09 -12.46
N LEU A 67 -9.79 -2.79 -11.44
CA LEU A 67 -10.40 -4.11 -11.58
C LEU A 67 -11.88 -4.08 -12.03
N GLY A 68 -12.51 -2.89 -12.02
CA GLY A 68 -13.97 -2.73 -12.22
C GLY A 68 -14.50 -2.95 -13.63
N PRO A 69 -13.81 -2.52 -14.72
CA PRO A 69 -14.32 -2.70 -16.07
C PRO A 69 -14.49 -4.17 -16.45
N GLN A 70 -15.49 -4.49 -17.26
CA GLN A 70 -15.66 -5.84 -17.82
C GLN A 70 -14.41 -6.30 -18.59
N THR A 71 -13.70 -5.36 -19.24
CA THR A 71 -12.42 -5.56 -19.90
C THR A 71 -11.49 -4.46 -19.42
N PRO A 72 -10.70 -4.69 -18.34
CA PRO A 72 -9.79 -3.68 -17.84
C PRO A 72 -8.69 -3.33 -18.88
N PRO A 73 -8.27 -2.05 -18.97
CA PRO A 73 -7.17 -1.67 -19.84
C PRO A 73 -5.85 -2.29 -19.34
N LEU A 74 -4.96 -2.66 -20.29
CA LEU A 74 -3.66 -3.29 -19.98
C LEU A 74 -2.47 -2.34 -20.13
N ASP A 75 -2.66 -1.18 -20.75
CA ASP A 75 -1.60 -0.22 -21.11
C ASP A 75 -1.84 1.18 -20.55
N THR A 76 -3.01 1.41 -19.96
CA THR A 76 -3.38 2.70 -19.37
C THR A 76 -4.28 2.51 -18.16
N HIS A 77 -4.38 3.54 -17.34
CA HIS A 77 -5.34 3.58 -16.24
C HIS A 77 -6.77 3.81 -16.74
N VAL A 78 -7.75 3.35 -15.96
CA VAL A 78 -9.15 3.76 -16.16
C VAL A 78 -9.20 5.28 -16.15
N PRO A 79 -9.83 5.93 -17.17
CA PRO A 79 -9.71 7.37 -17.40
C PRO A 79 -10.56 8.18 -16.39
N ILE A 80 -10.04 8.35 -15.19
CA ILE A 80 -10.63 9.20 -14.15
C ILE A 80 -9.79 10.48 -14.05
N ALA A 81 -10.46 11.62 -13.96
CA ALA A 81 -9.79 12.90 -13.79
C ALA A 81 -9.07 12.96 -12.43
N LEU A 82 -7.84 13.40 -12.45
CA LEU A 82 -6.99 13.56 -11.27
C LEU A 82 -6.82 15.02 -10.93
N SER A 83 -6.74 15.35 -9.65
CA SER A 83 -6.52 16.70 -9.16
C SER A 83 -5.52 16.73 -8.00
N ARG A 84 -5.10 17.92 -7.61
CA ARG A 84 -4.24 18.19 -6.45
C ARG A 84 -4.80 19.34 -5.65
N ARG A 85 -4.69 19.29 -4.33
CA ARG A 85 -5.05 20.42 -3.47
C ARG A 85 -4.02 21.56 -3.55
N ARG A 86 -2.76 21.23 -3.83
CA ARG A 86 -1.65 22.18 -3.99
C ARG A 86 -0.63 21.63 -4.99
N PRO A 87 0.26 22.47 -5.58
CA PRO A 87 1.19 22.04 -6.62
C PRO A 87 2.05 20.84 -6.25
N ASP A 88 2.57 20.77 -5.03
CA ASP A 88 3.46 19.70 -4.55
C ASP A 88 2.71 18.60 -3.77
N GLY A 89 1.39 18.63 -3.73
CA GLY A 89 0.56 17.63 -3.08
C GLY A 89 0.41 16.36 -3.92
N PRO A 90 -0.11 15.28 -3.32
CA PRO A 90 -0.41 14.06 -4.06
C PRO A 90 -1.48 14.31 -5.11
N THR A 91 -1.38 13.54 -6.19
CA THR A 91 -2.42 13.52 -7.23
C THR A 91 -3.44 12.47 -6.85
N VAL A 92 -4.70 12.88 -6.69
CA VAL A 92 -5.81 12.00 -6.28
C VAL A 92 -7.05 12.30 -7.12
N PHE A 93 -8.01 11.38 -7.16
CA PHE A 93 -9.30 11.60 -7.80
C PHE A 93 -10.46 11.74 -6.81
N ILE A 94 -10.23 11.42 -5.53
CA ILE A 94 -11.15 11.73 -4.44
C ILE A 94 -10.49 12.64 -3.43
N HIS A 95 -11.28 13.52 -2.83
CA HIS A 95 -10.87 14.36 -1.73
C HIS A 95 -11.82 14.14 -0.56
N ALA A 96 -11.29 13.81 0.61
CA ALA A 96 -12.08 13.74 1.82
C ALA A 96 -12.56 15.13 2.23
N ASP A 97 -13.77 15.20 2.77
CA ASP A 97 -14.30 16.46 3.31
C ASP A 97 -13.51 16.87 4.56
N ARG A 98 -12.84 18.02 4.49
CA ARG A 98 -12.03 18.51 5.61
C ARG A 98 -12.88 18.95 6.82
N ASP A 99 -14.12 19.35 6.59
CA ASP A 99 -15.03 19.74 7.67
C ASP A 99 -15.50 18.53 8.50
N ALA A 100 -15.42 17.31 7.93
CA ALA A 100 -15.65 16.07 8.66
C ALA A 100 -14.47 15.67 9.59
N GLY A 101 -13.35 16.38 9.50
CA GLY A 101 -12.17 16.16 10.33
C GLY A 101 -11.49 14.81 10.12
N PRO A 102 -10.49 14.47 10.96
CA PRO A 102 -9.76 13.19 10.86
C PRO A 102 -10.65 11.96 10.95
N ALA A 103 -11.71 12.00 11.75
CA ALA A 103 -12.65 10.89 11.86
C ALA A 103 -13.37 10.61 10.52
N GLY A 104 -13.74 11.66 9.78
CA GLY A 104 -14.31 11.52 8.44
C GLY A 104 -13.30 10.97 7.44
N LEU A 105 -12.05 11.41 7.49
CA LEU A 105 -10.98 10.86 6.63
C LEU A 105 -10.75 9.37 6.89
N VAL A 106 -10.75 8.92 8.15
CA VAL A 106 -10.65 7.49 8.48
C VAL A 106 -11.83 6.70 7.93
N GLN A 107 -13.05 7.25 7.96
CA GLN A 107 -14.22 6.60 7.34
C GLN A 107 -14.05 6.46 5.82
N VAL A 108 -13.48 7.46 5.14
CA VAL A 108 -13.16 7.37 3.71
C VAL A 108 -12.14 6.28 3.45
N LEU A 109 -11.08 6.19 4.24
CA LEU A 109 -10.08 5.13 4.14
C LEU A 109 -10.71 3.73 4.27
N GLU A 110 -11.56 3.53 5.28
CA GLU A 110 -12.27 2.26 5.49
C GLU A 110 -13.19 1.91 4.33
N ALA A 111 -13.94 2.89 3.83
CA ALA A 111 -14.86 2.67 2.70
C ALA A 111 -14.10 2.27 1.43
N CYS A 112 -13.00 2.96 1.10
CA CYS A 112 -12.15 2.64 -0.04
C CYS A 112 -11.52 1.25 0.10
N GLY A 113 -11.01 0.92 1.29
CA GLY A 113 -10.48 -0.41 1.59
C GLY A 113 -11.52 -1.52 1.45
N ALA A 114 -12.74 -1.30 1.95
CA ALA A 114 -13.83 -2.27 1.82
C ALA A 114 -14.23 -2.52 0.35
N LEU A 115 -14.24 -1.48 -0.48
CA LEU A 115 -14.50 -1.60 -1.93
C LEU A 115 -13.40 -2.42 -2.61
N LEU A 116 -12.13 -2.15 -2.32
CA LEU A 116 -11.04 -2.94 -2.88
C LEU A 116 -11.08 -4.40 -2.44
N VAL A 117 -11.32 -4.65 -1.15
CA VAL A 117 -11.48 -6.01 -0.61
C VAL A 117 -12.58 -6.77 -1.35
N ALA A 118 -13.72 -6.13 -1.60
CA ALA A 118 -14.81 -6.72 -2.36
C ALA A 118 -14.39 -7.04 -3.81
N MET A 119 -13.70 -6.10 -4.48
CA MET A 119 -13.21 -6.31 -5.84
C MET A 119 -12.19 -7.44 -5.93
N VAL A 120 -11.19 -7.49 -5.04
CA VAL A 120 -10.20 -8.57 -5.02
C VAL A 120 -10.86 -9.94 -4.79
N ARG A 121 -11.87 -10.02 -3.92
CA ARG A 121 -12.60 -11.28 -3.64
C ARG A 121 -13.44 -11.77 -4.83
N THR A 122 -14.02 -10.86 -5.59
CA THR A 122 -15.00 -11.21 -6.62
C THR A 122 -14.42 -11.24 -8.03
N THR A 123 -13.26 -10.62 -8.25
CA THR A 123 -12.60 -10.61 -9.56
C THR A 123 -11.90 -11.94 -9.80
N PRO A 124 -12.18 -12.64 -10.92
CA PRO A 124 -11.51 -13.88 -11.27
C PRO A 124 -9.99 -13.72 -11.39
N SER A 125 -9.22 -14.70 -10.94
CA SER A 125 -7.75 -14.66 -10.88
C SER A 125 -7.05 -14.48 -12.24
N HIS A 126 -7.74 -14.76 -13.35
CA HIS A 126 -7.20 -14.56 -14.70
C HIS A 126 -7.35 -13.13 -15.21
N VAL A 127 -8.13 -12.28 -14.55
CA VAL A 127 -8.28 -10.86 -14.94
C VAL A 127 -6.95 -10.15 -14.78
N ARG A 128 -6.66 -9.29 -15.73
CA ARG A 128 -5.45 -8.46 -15.77
C ARG A 128 -5.84 -7.00 -15.97
N ALA A 129 -5.15 -6.11 -15.28
CA ALA A 129 -5.35 -4.67 -15.42
C ALA A 129 -4.01 -3.92 -15.31
N HIS A 130 -3.93 -2.76 -15.91
CA HIS A 130 -2.74 -1.93 -15.91
C HIS A 130 -2.43 -1.39 -14.51
N HIS A 131 -1.15 -1.41 -14.17
CA HIS A 131 -0.55 -0.60 -13.11
C HIS A 131 0.85 -0.16 -13.53
N ALA A 132 1.34 0.97 -13.03
CA ALA A 132 2.66 1.50 -13.37
C ALA A 132 3.81 0.55 -12.97
N ALA A 133 3.58 -0.31 -11.97
CA ALA A 133 4.52 -1.34 -11.52
C ALA A 133 4.39 -2.68 -12.29
N GLY A 134 3.57 -2.75 -13.34
CA GLY A 134 3.34 -3.95 -14.16
C GLY A 134 1.87 -4.30 -14.31
N VAL A 135 1.51 -5.06 -15.34
CA VAL A 135 0.14 -5.56 -15.52
C VAL A 135 -0.18 -6.57 -14.42
N ALA A 136 -1.08 -6.19 -13.53
CA ALA A 136 -1.38 -6.93 -12.31
C ALA A 136 -2.65 -7.78 -12.43
N ASP A 137 -2.71 -8.83 -11.65
CA ASP A 137 -3.89 -9.60 -11.32
C ASP A 137 -4.51 -9.14 -9.99
N PRO A 138 -5.66 -9.68 -9.54
CA PRO A 138 -6.26 -9.29 -8.27
C PRO A 138 -5.33 -9.46 -7.07
N GLU A 139 -4.46 -10.49 -7.06
CA GLU A 139 -3.43 -10.65 -6.01
C GLU A 139 -2.39 -9.54 -6.07
N GLY A 140 -1.93 -9.15 -7.27
CA GLY A 140 -0.99 -8.05 -7.46
C GLY A 140 -1.55 -6.73 -6.93
N PHE A 141 -2.83 -6.43 -7.18
CA PHE A 141 -3.50 -5.25 -6.63
C PHE A 141 -3.68 -5.34 -5.11
N ALA A 142 -3.97 -6.52 -4.57
CA ALA A 142 -4.00 -6.74 -3.12
C ALA A 142 -2.63 -6.50 -2.48
N ALA A 143 -1.56 -6.97 -3.13
CA ALA A 143 -0.19 -6.77 -2.64
C ALA A 143 0.24 -5.29 -2.69
N LEU A 144 -0.10 -4.57 -3.76
CA LEU A 144 0.11 -3.13 -3.86
C LEU A 144 -0.63 -2.39 -2.75
N ALA A 145 -1.92 -2.68 -2.54
CA ALA A 145 -2.72 -2.07 -1.48
C ALA A 145 -2.15 -2.34 -0.09
N LEU A 146 -1.69 -3.57 0.13
CA LEU A 146 -1.04 -3.94 1.39
C LEU A 146 0.26 -3.16 1.58
N GLN A 147 1.11 -3.06 0.54
CA GLN A 147 2.33 -2.23 0.56
C GLN A 147 2.01 -0.78 0.91
N GLU A 148 1.08 -0.14 0.18
CA GLU A 148 0.70 1.25 0.39
C GLU A 148 0.19 1.47 1.82
N THR A 149 -0.69 0.57 2.30
CA THR A 149 -1.22 0.68 3.67
C THR A 149 -0.12 0.58 4.72
N LEU A 150 0.75 -0.44 4.64
CA LEU A 150 1.78 -0.65 5.65
C LEU A 150 2.81 0.49 5.66
N VAL A 151 3.23 0.95 4.49
CA VAL A 151 4.30 1.95 4.35
C VAL A 151 3.80 3.36 4.63
N HIS A 152 2.62 3.75 4.13
CA HIS A 152 2.06 5.06 4.45
C HIS A 152 1.60 5.18 5.91
N MET A 153 1.19 4.07 6.52
CA MET A 153 0.98 4.06 7.98
C MET A 153 2.25 4.29 8.79
N HIS A 154 3.42 3.88 8.29
CA HIS A 154 4.70 4.27 8.89
C HIS A 154 4.93 5.78 8.76
N ASP A 155 4.76 6.34 7.55
CA ASP A 155 4.91 7.78 7.31
C ASP A 155 3.96 8.60 8.21
N LEU A 156 2.69 8.16 8.32
CA LEU A 156 1.67 8.78 9.18
C LEU A 156 2.00 8.66 10.67
N ALA A 157 2.45 7.50 11.11
CA ALA A 157 2.81 7.26 12.50
C ALA A 157 3.98 8.16 12.94
N GLU A 158 5.00 8.32 12.10
CA GLU A 158 6.09 9.26 12.35
C GLU A 158 5.57 10.71 12.48
N GLY A 159 4.69 11.14 11.58
CA GLY A 159 4.15 12.51 11.56
C GLY A 159 3.19 12.81 12.71
N LEU A 160 2.40 11.82 13.14
CA LEU A 160 1.39 11.95 14.22
C LEU A 160 1.91 11.54 15.60
N GLY A 161 3.16 11.07 15.70
CA GLY A 161 3.74 10.62 16.96
C GLY A 161 3.13 9.32 17.48
N LEU A 162 2.72 8.42 16.59
CA LEU A 162 2.11 7.13 16.91
C LEU A 162 3.15 6.01 16.81
N ALA A 163 2.89 4.88 17.46
CA ALA A 163 3.68 3.66 17.30
C ALA A 163 3.01 2.75 16.27
N TRP A 164 3.74 2.40 15.20
CA TRP A 164 3.27 1.49 14.15
C TRP A 164 4.26 0.34 13.94
N THR A 165 3.79 -0.87 14.12
CA THR A 165 4.53 -2.09 13.78
C THR A 165 3.52 -3.09 13.21
N PRO A 166 3.49 -3.30 11.89
CA PRO A 166 2.55 -4.22 11.27
C PRO A 166 2.93 -5.68 11.54
N PRO A 167 1.99 -6.61 11.38
CA PRO A 167 2.26 -8.04 11.43
C PRO A 167 3.36 -8.45 10.43
N SER A 168 4.35 -9.20 10.91
CA SER A 168 5.53 -9.59 10.13
C SER A 168 5.19 -10.47 8.92
N ASP A 169 4.14 -11.30 9.03
CA ASP A 169 3.66 -12.14 7.94
C ASP A 169 3.08 -11.33 6.77
N LEU A 170 2.40 -10.21 7.04
CA LEU A 170 1.94 -9.29 5.99
C LEU A 170 3.13 -8.67 5.24
N CYS A 171 4.16 -8.25 5.96
CA CYS A 171 5.38 -7.72 5.36
C CYS A 171 6.08 -8.77 4.49
N SER A 172 6.17 -10.02 4.97
CA SER A 172 6.76 -11.14 4.23
C SER A 172 6.05 -11.41 2.92
N ARG A 173 4.69 -11.37 2.91
CA ARG A 173 3.89 -11.57 1.70
C ARG A 173 4.10 -10.45 0.69
N VAL A 174 4.12 -9.18 1.14
CA VAL A 174 4.43 -8.03 0.27
C VAL A 174 5.82 -8.18 -0.35
N LEU A 175 6.84 -8.47 0.46
CA LEU A 175 8.21 -8.66 -0.03
C LEU A 175 8.28 -9.78 -1.07
N ALA A 176 7.74 -10.94 -0.76
CA ALA A 176 7.73 -12.08 -1.66
C ALA A 176 7.00 -11.78 -2.97
N ARG A 177 5.93 -10.98 -2.93
CA ARG A 177 5.10 -10.69 -4.11
C ARG A 177 5.64 -9.53 -4.96
N LEU A 178 6.09 -8.45 -4.34
CA LEU A 178 6.42 -7.19 -5.03
C LEU A 178 7.91 -6.87 -5.10
N PHE A 179 8.74 -7.49 -4.26
CA PHE A 179 10.17 -7.19 -4.15
C PHE A 179 11.00 -8.47 -4.15
N PRO A 180 10.99 -9.26 -5.27
CA PRO A 180 11.69 -10.55 -5.33
C PRO A 180 13.21 -10.43 -5.12
N GLU A 181 13.78 -9.24 -5.32
CA GLU A 181 15.21 -8.95 -5.11
C GLU A 181 15.54 -8.49 -3.67
N ALA A 182 14.53 -8.44 -2.78
CA ALA A 182 14.78 -8.09 -1.38
C ALA A 182 15.64 -9.16 -0.68
N PRO A 183 16.51 -8.78 0.27
CA PRO A 183 17.39 -9.74 0.93
C PRO A 183 16.61 -10.76 1.76
N ASP A 184 16.94 -12.03 1.59
CA ASP A 184 16.39 -13.13 2.38
C ASP A 184 16.91 -13.14 3.83
N GLY A 185 16.09 -13.69 4.74
CA GLY A 185 16.50 -14.00 6.12
C GLY A 185 16.62 -12.80 7.07
N ALA A 186 16.29 -11.60 6.61
CA ALA A 186 16.19 -10.41 7.45
C ALA A 186 14.76 -10.25 8.02
N ASP A 187 14.61 -9.43 9.07
CA ASP A 187 13.29 -9.07 9.61
C ASP A 187 12.45 -8.41 8.50
N PRO A 188 11.25 -8.92 8.22
CA PRO A 188 10.42 -8.46 7.10
C PRO A 188 10.03 -6.99 7.17
N TRP A 189 9.74 -6.45 8.36
CA TRP A 189 9.32 -5.05 8.45
C TRP A 189 10.44 -4.06 8.13
N PRO A 190 11.62 -4.09 8.76
CA PRO A 190 12.76 -3.28 8.33
C PRO A 190 13.14 -3.48 6.86
N THR A 191 13.01 -4.73 6.35
CA THR A 191 13.29 -5.02 4.95
C THR A 191 12.31 -4.32 4.02
N LEU A 192 11.01 -4.30 4.34
CA LEU A 192 10.01 -3.59 3.57
C LEU A 192 10.26 -2.07 3.59
N LEU A 193 10.60 -1.49 4.74
CA LEU A 193 10.98 -0.08 4.85
C LEU A 193 12.20 0.26 3.99
N TRP A 194 13.19 -0.64 3.97
CA TRP A 194 14.34 -0.48 3.09
C TRP A 194 13.96 -0.59 1.62
N ALA A 195 13.21 -1.62 1.21
CA ALA A 195 12.79 -1.86 -0.16
C ALA A 195 11.94 -0.72 -0.74
N THR A 196 11.23 0.02 0.14
CA THR A 196 10.41 1.19 -0.21
C THR A 196 11.11 2.53 0.09
N GLY A 197 12.42 2.51 0.36
CA GLY A 197 13.23 3.71 0.54
C GLY A 197 12.91 4.52 1.81
N ARG A 198 12.34 3.91 2.86
CA ARG A 198 12.06 4.59 4.14
C ARG A 198 13.22 4.48 5.13
N ALA A 199 13.93 3.37 5.13
CA ALA A 199 15.04 3.12 6.06
C ALA A 199 16.27 2.52 5.38
N ALA A 200 17.39 2.48 6.10
CA ALA A 200 18.56 1.66 5.77
C ALA A 200 18.44 0.29 6.44
N LEU A 201 19.12 -0.73 5.90
CA LEU A 201 19.34 -2.01 6.57
C LEU A 201 20.80 -2.15 6.99
N PRO A 202 21.14 -3.03 7.95
CA PRO A 202 22.52 -3.33 8.29
C PRO A 202 23.32 -3.69 7.03
N GLY A 203 24.37 -2.93 6.76
CA GLY A 203 25.23 -3.08 5.58
C GLY A 203 24.60 -2.63 4.23
N ARG A 204 23.41 -2.05 4.23
CA ARG A 204 22.74 -1.53 3.03
C ARG A 204 22.23 -0.11 3.25
N PRO A 205 22.69 0.89 2.49
CA PRO A 205 22.18 2.24 2.60
C PRO A 205 20.70 2.31 2.21
N ARG A 206 20.00 3.36 2.65
CA ARG A 206 18.64 3.68 2.23
C ARG A 206 18.59 3.82 0.70
N LEU A 207 17.59 3.22 0.09
CA LEU A 207 17.35 3.37 -1.35
C LEU A 207 16.81 4.78 -1.65
N ILE A 208 17.41 5.46 -2.63
CA ILE A 208 16.92 6.75 -3.15
C ILE A 208 15.92 6.54 -4.29
N THR A 209 16.07 5.43 -5.00
CA THR A 209 15.12 4.98 -6.03
C THR A 209 14.76 3.53 -5.76
N TRP A 210 13.49 3.20 -5.87
CA TRP A 210 12.98 1.86 -5.68
C TRP A 210 11.79 1.60 -6.60
N ARG A 211 11.48 0.36 -6.81
CA ARG A 211 10.36 -0.06 -7.65
C ARG A 211 9.79 -1.37 -7.12
N SER A 212 8.48 -1.45 -7.03
CA SER A 212 7.75 -2.70 -6.87
C SER A 212 7.50 -3.37 -8.23
N ASP A 213 7.27 -4.67 -8.25
CA ASP A 213 6.85 -5.43 -9.42
C ASP A 213 5.51 -6.11 -9.14
N SER A 214 4.44 -5.55 -9.70
CA SER A 214 3.08 -6.08 -9.58
C SER A 214 2.70 -7.03 -10.72
N THR A 215 3.60 -7.30 -11.66
CA THR A 215 3.33 -8.17 -12.81
C THR A 215 2.75 -9.51 -12.35
N ALA A 216 1.65 -9.90 -12.99
CA ALA A 216 0.98 -11.16 -12.68
C ALA A 216 1.94 -12.34 -12.85
N ARG A 217 1.95 -13.23 -11.87
CA ARG A 217 2.76 -14.45 -11.91
C ARG A 217 1.99 -15.56 -12.60
N SER A 218 2.68 -16.32 -13.44
CA SER A 218 2.13 -17.50 -14.14
C SER A 218 1.98 -18.70 -13.20
#